data_6102f39361613ad25c143851845b50aa
#
_entry.id   6102f39361613ad25c143851845b50aa
#
_cell.length_a   1.000
_cell.length_b   1.000
_cell.length_c   1.000
_cell.angle_alpha   90.00
_cell.angle_beta   90.00
_cell.angle_gamma   90.00
#
_symmetry.space_group_name_H-M   'P 1'
#
loop_
_entity.id
_entity.type
_entity.pdbx_description
1 polymer ?
#
loop_
_entity_poly.entity_id
_entity_poly.type
_entity_poly.pdbx_seq_one_letter_code
_entity_poly.pdbx_strand_id
1 'polypeptide(L)'
;MRIEFVDGSFVQEVKDLPLWEPIGEGDATAIRNAYQDSGVLVFRRQALSEDELLAFGNVIGAPELYAEATWRSTLPEVNILSNLRDQDGDMLGGLANKPLTWHTDQSYYATPVTGCFLYGVELPSEG
;
A
#
# COMPACT_ATOMS: atom_id res chain seq x y z
N MET A 1 0.41 10.00 17.54
CA MET A 1 -0.30 8.93 16.81
C MET A 1 -1.37 8.30 17.70
N ARG A 2 -2.50 7.90 17.13
CA ARG A 2 -3.55 7.08 17.78
C ARG A 2 -3.95 5.94 16.86
N ILE A 3 -4.24 4.77 17.42
CA ILE A 3 -4.70 3.59 16.67
C ILE A 3 -6.02 3.15 17.28
N GLU A 4 -7.05 3.06 16.47
CA GLU A 4 -8.43 2.80 16.90
C GLU A 4 -9.10 1.81 15.94
N PHE A 5 -9.90 0.90 16.46
CA PHE A 5 -10.74 0.05 15.60
C PHE A 5 -11.80 0.88 14.87
N VAL A 6 -12.01 0.56 13.62
CA VAL A 6 -13.17 1.07 12.88
C VAL A 6 -14.40 0.30 13.39
N ASP A 7 -15.45 1.04 13.78
CA ASP A 7 -16.64 0.47 14.39
C ASP A 7 -17.20 -0.74 13.64
N GLY A 8 -17.41 -1.84 14.38
CA GLY A 8 -17.98 -3.06 13.86
C GLY A 8 -17.08 -3.86 12.90
N SER A 9 -15.78 -3.52 12.82
CA SER A 9 -14.84 -4.20 11.95
C SER A 9 -13.58 -4.65 12.69
N PHE A 10 -12.77 -5.50 12.02
CA PHE A 10 -11.43 -5.88 12.48
C PHE A 10 -10.34 -4.90 11.99
N VAL A 11 -10.71 -3.90 11.21
CA VAL A 11 -9.80 -2.91 10.64
C VAL A 11 -9.41 -1.90 11.71
N GLN A 12 -8.13 -1.52 11.76
CA GLN A 12 -7.68 -0.41 12.60
C GLN A 12 -7.32 0.80 11.75
N GLU A 13 -7.69 1.98 12.22
CA GLU A 13 -7.30 3.26 11.62
C GLU A 13 -6.20 3.91 12.44
N VAL A 14 -5.11 4.27 11.76
CA VAL A 14 -4.00 5.04 12.35
C VAL A 14 -4.22 6.51 12.05
N LYS A 15 -4.39 7.30 13.11
CA LYS A 15 -4.69 8.74 13.07
C LYS A 15 -3.52 9.57 13.58
N ASP A 16 -3.48 10.83 13.15
CA ASP A 16 -2.53 11.82 13.61
C ASP A 16 -1.07 11.38 13.40
N LEU A 17 -0.81 10.75 12.25
CA LEU A 17 0.51 10.36 11.81
C LEU A 17 0.70 10.73 10.33
N PRO A 18 1.47 11.77 10.03
CA PRO A 18 1.86 12.09 8.66
C PRO A 18 2.94 11.11 8.20
N LEU A 19 2.66 10.32 7.17
CA LEU A 19 3.59 9.30 6.68
C LEU A 19 4.75 9.86 5.83
N TRP A 20 4.70 11.14 5.47
CA TRP A 20 5.79 11.86 4.81
C TRP A 20 6.87 12.33 5.79
N GLU A 21 6.65 12.21 7.09
CA GLU A 21 7.64 12.52 8.11
C GLU A 21 8.34 11.24 8.60
N PRO A 22 9.58 11.34 9.10
CA PRO A 22 10.26 10.21 9.70
C PRO A 22 9.47 9.63 10.89
N ILE A 23 9.23 8.33 10.87
CA ILE A 23 8.50 7.63 11.92
C ILE A 23 9.48 7.15 12.98
N GLY A 24 9.24 7.55 14.23
CA GLY A 24 10.04 7.11 15.36
C GLY A 24 9.82 5.62 15.69
N GLU A 25 10.81 4.96 16.28
CA GLU A 25 10.77 3.52 16.55
C GLU A 25 9.59 3.09 17.46
N GLY A 26 9.15 3.98 18.36
CA GLY A 26 7.98 3.72 19.19
C GLY A 26 6.70 3.61 18.37
N ASP A 27 6.47 4.55 17.44
CA ASP A 27 5.33 4.54 16.53
C ASP A 27 5.44 3.39 15.53
N ALA A 28 6.64 3.12 14.99
CA ALA A 28 6.90 2.00 14.10
C ALA A 28 6.54 0.66 14.75
N THR A 29 6.95 0.46 16.01
CA THR A 29 6.61 -0.75 16.77
C THR A 29 5.11 -0.86 17.02
N ALA A 30 4.43 0.24 17.37
CA ALA A 30 2.99 0.24 17.57
C ALA A 30 2.22 -0.11 16.28
N ILE A 31 2.67 0.41 15.13
CA ILE A 31 2.09 0.09 13.81
C ILE A 31 2.28 -1.40 13.49
N ARG A 32 3.49 -1.95 13.65
CA ARG A 32 3.75 -3.38 13.42
C ARG A 32 2.86 -4.28 14.29
N ASN A 33 2.72 -3.94 15.56
CA ASN A 33 1.86 -4.70 16.48
C ASN A 33 0.39 -4.61 16.07
N ALA A 34 -0.11 -3.40 15.76
CA ALA A 34 -1.47 -3.21 15.30
C ALA A 34 -1.76 -3.99 14.00
N TYR A 35 -0.80 -4.03 13.07
CA TYR A 35 -0.93 -4.82 11.85
C TYR A 35 -1.01 -6.33 12.15
N GLN A 36 -0.19 -6.83 13.05
CA GLN A 36 -0.24 -8.24 13.47
C GLN A 36 -1.57 -8.61 14.14
N ASP A 37 -2.13 -7.69 14.91
CA ASP A 37 -3.38 -7.92 15.65
C ASP A 37 -4.62 -7.87 14.74
N SER A 38 -4.64 -6.96 13.75
CA SER A 38 -5.83 -6.72 12.91
C SER A 38 -5.70 -7.23 11.48
N GLY A 39 -4.49 -7.33 10.95
CA GLY A 39 -4.22 -7.67 9.56
C GLY A 39 -4.52 -6.56 8.56
N VAL A 40 -5.28 -5.52 8.94
CA VAL A 40 -5.60 -4.38 8.07
C VAL A 40 -5.47 -3.08 8.81
N LEU A 41 -4.63 -2.18 8.30
CA LEU A 41 -4.48 -0.81 8.79
C LEU A 41 -4.90 0.18 7.72
N VAL A 42 -5.57 1.26 8.12
CA VAL A 42 -5.98 2.36 7.25
C VAL A 42 -5.31 3.66 7.72
N PHE A 43 -4.67 4.34 6.78
CA PHE A 43 -4.05 5.65 6.97
C PHE A 43 -4.74 6.63 6.03
N ARG A 44 -5.62 7.46 6.56
CA ARG A 44 -6.39 8.39 5.73
C ARG A 44 -5.66 9.70 5.50
N ARG A 45 -6.02 10.37 4.39
CA ARG A 45 -5.57 11.72 4.04
C ARG A 45 -4.05 11.85 3.98
N GLN A 46 -3.40 10.86 3.41
CA GLN A 46 -1.98 10.90 3.12
C GLN A 46 -1.76 11.45 1.70
N ALA A 47 -0.72 12.25 1.54
CA ALA A 47 -0.27 12.73 0.23
C ALA A 47 1.23 12.40 0.12
N LEU A 48 1.53 11.26 -0.49
CA LEU A 48 2.87 10.69 -0.52
C LEU A 48 3.43 10.68 -1.95
N SER A 49 4.70 11.00 -2.08
CA SER A 49 5.50 10.58 -3.21
C SER A 49 5.79 9.08 -3.14
N GLU A 50 6.29 8.51 -4.23
CA GLU A 50 6.70 7.09 -4.26
C GLU A 50 7.85 6.81 -3.27
N ASP A 51 8.81 7.73 -3.15
CA ASP A 51 9.92 7.62 -2.18
C ASP A 51 9.40 7.60 -0.74
N GLU A 52 8.42 8.45 -0.40
CA GLU A 52 7.80 8.47 0.93
C GLU A 52 6.98 7.20 1.20
N LEU A 53 6.26 6.70 0.18
CA LEU A 53 5.55 5.43 0.29
C LEU A 53 6.52 4.27 0.54
N LEU A 54 7.64 4.22 -0.18
CA LEU A 54 8.68 3.21 0.01
C LEU A 54 9.37 3.35 1.37
N ALA A 55 9.64 4.58 1.81
CA ALA A 55 10.20 4.85 3.14
C ALA A 55 9.28 4.34 4.25
N PHE A 56 7.96 4.57 4.11
CA PHE A 56 6.98 4.00 5.03
C PHE A 56 6.94 2.47 4.96
N GLY A 57 7.01 1.89 3.76
CA GLY A 57 7.11 0.43 3.58
C GLY A 57 8.23 -0.19 4.42
N ASN A 58 9.39 0.44 4.42
CA ASN A 58 10.54 0.02 5.22
C ASN A 58 10.32 0.05 6.74
N VAL A 59 9.34 0.82 7.24
CA VAL A 59 8.97 0.82 8.66
C VAL A 59 8.36 -0.52 9.08
N ILE A 60 7.62 -1.16 8.17
CA ILE A 60 6.94 -2.44 8.43
C ILE A 60 7.89 -3.60 8.16
N GLY A 61 8.61 -3.57 7.05
CA GLY A 61 9.56 -4.62 6.65
C GLY A 61 10.27 -4.24 5.36
N ALA A 62 11.25 -5.04 4.95
CA ALA A 62 11.96 -4.81 3.70
C ALA A 62 10.99 -5.02 2.52
N PRO A 63 10.79 -4.02 1.65
CA PRO A 63 9.98 -4.19 0.46
C PRO A 63 10.56 -5.23 -0.50
N GLU A 64 9.68 -6.02 -1.09
CA GLU A 64 10.05 -6.99 -2.13
C GLU A 64 10.04 -6.35 -3.51
N LEU A 65 10.92 -6.84 -4.37
CA LEU A 65 10.92 -6.45 -5.78
C LEU A 65 9.78 -7.15 -6.52
N TYR A 66 9.01 -6.39 -7.27
CA TYR A 66 8.00 -6.98 -8.14
C TYR A 66 8.66 -7.81 -9.25
N ALA A 67 8.22 -9.04 -9.43
CA ALA A 67 8.80 -9.95 -10.43
C ALA A 67 8.55 -9.46 -11.87
N GLU A 68 7.39 -8.85 -12.13
CA GLU A 68 7.05 -8.32 -13.44
C GLU A 68 7.38 -6.82 -13.55
N ALA A 69 8.31 -6.51 -14.45
CA ALA A 69 8.82 -5.16 -14.65
C ALA A 69 7.89 -4.22 -15.43
N THR A 70 6.81 -4.74 -16.02
CA THR A 70 6.04 -4.04 -17.06
C THR A 70 5.27 -2.83 -16.55
N TRP A 71 4.87 -2.82 -15.29
CA TRP A 71 4.03 -1.77 -14.70
C TRP A 71 4.67 -1.12 -13.47
N ARG A 72 6.00 -1.15 -13.43
CA ARG A 72 6.75 -0.49 -12.37
C ARG A 72 6.74 1.02 -12.57
N SER A 73 6.75 1.71 -11.45
CA SER A 73 7.16 3.10 -11.40
C SER A 73 8.67 3.25 -11.65
N THR A 74 9.22 4.41 -11.37
CA THR A 74 10.68 4.59 -11.34
C THR A 74 11.36 3.75 -10.24
N LEU A 75 10.59 3.36 -9.21
CA LEU A 75 11.04 2.49 -8.13
C LEU A 75 10.60 1.04 -8.39
N PRO A 76 11.53 0.07 -8.41
CA PRO A 76 11.20 -1.31 -8.75
C PRO A 76 10.32 -2.03 -7.71
N GLU A 77 10.20 -1.49 -6.51
CA GLU A 77 9.33 -1.97 -5.44
C GLU A 77 7.89 -1.46 -5.56
N VAL A 78 7.65 -0.45 -6.40
CA VAL A 78 6.35 0.18 -6.56
C VAL A 78 5.73 -0.22 -7.88
N ASN A 79 4.51 -0.78 -7.82
CA ASN A 79 3.73 -1.14 -9.00
C ASN A 79 2.55 -0.18 -9.18
N ILE A 80 2.31 0.24 -10.43
CA ILE A 80 1.23 1.15 -10.76
C ILE A 80 0.01 0.35 -11.20
N LEU A 81 -1.09 0.52 -10.50
CA LEU A 81 -2.41 0.01 -10.87
C LEU A 81 -3.24 1.17 -11.43
N SER A 82 -3.55 1.12 -12.72
CA SER A 82 -4.29 2.22 -13.36
C SER A 82 -5.07 1.74 -14.58
N ASN A 83 -6.24 2.32 -14.78
CA ASN A 83 -7.02 2.21 -16.02
C ASN A 83 -6.85 3.44 -16.92
N LEU A 84 -6.01 4.38 -16.53
CA LEU A 84 -5.73 5.59 -17.31
C LEU A 84 -4.76 5.30 -18.45
N ARG A 85 -4.79 6.17 -19.44
CA ARG A 85 -3.89 6.15 -20.59
C ARG A 85 -3.16 7.48 -20.70
N ASP A 86 -1.96 7.44 -21.26
CA ASP A 86 -1.21 8.64 -21.59
C ASP A 86 -1.73 9.32 -22.87
N GLN A 87 -1.02 10.36 -23.31
CA GLN A 87 -1.39 11.14 -24.50
C GLN A 87 -1.27 10.34 -25.81
N ASP A 88 -0.46 9.29 -25.83
CA ASP A 88 -0.24 8.41 -26.97
C ASP A 88 -1.21 7.21 -26.96
N GLY A 89 -2.02 7.10 -25.93
CA GLY A 89 -3.03 6.05 -25.74
C GLY A 89 -2.49 4.79 -25.06
N ASP A 90 -1.25 4.80 -24.60
CA ASP A 90 -0.64 3.70 -23.87
C ASP A 90 -1.11 3.66 -22.41
N MET A 91 -1.18 2.47 -21.85
CA MET A 91 -1.65 2.28 -20.47
C MET A 91 -0.59 2.74 -19.47
N LEU A 92 -1.03 3.54 -18.48
CA LEU A 92 -0.16 4.03 -17.40
C LEU A 92 0.13 2.98 -16.32
N GLY A 93 -0.66 1.91 -16.26
CA GLY A 93 -0.51 0.88 -15.23
C GLY A 93 -1.09 -0.47 -15.61
N GLY A 94 -0.90 -1.44 -14.75
CA GLY A 94 -1.43 -2.79 -14.90
C GLY A 94 -2.86 -2.96 -14.40
N LEU A 95 -3.45 -4.12 -14.73
CA LEU A 95 -4.76 -4.59 -14.26
C LEU A 95 -5.98 -3.75 -14.69
N ALA A 96 -5.82 -2.80 -15.59
CA ALA A 96 -6.89 -1.96 -16.08
C ALA A 96 -8.09 -2.80 -16.54
N ASN A 97 -9.28 -2.48 -16.03
CA ASN A 97 -10.57 -3.05 -16.44
C ASN A 97 -10.69 -4.58 -16.35
N LYS A 98 -9.83 -5.25 -15.60
CA LYS A 98 -9.99 -6.69 -15.32
C LYS A 98 -10.64 -6.87 -13.96
N PRO A 99 -11.73 -7.64 -13.86
CA PRO A 99 -12.28 -7.98 -12.56
C PRO A 99 -11.24 -8.80 -11.79
N LEU A 100 -10.92 -8.36 -10.57
CA LEU A 100 -10.09 -9.12 -9.66
C LEU A 100 -10.97 -10.12 -8.90
N THR A 101 -10.56 -11.37 -8.89
CA THR A 101 -11.13 -12.38 -7.99
C THR A 101 -10.45 -12.28 -6.62
N TRP A 102 -11.09 -12.83 -5.59
CA TRP A 102 -10.44 -12.97 -4.29
C TRP A 102 -9.14 -13.76 -4.43
N HIS A 103 -8.04 -13.20 -3.97
CA HIS A 103 -6.70 -13.77 -4.08
C HIS A 103 -5.82 -13.33 -2.93
N THR A 104 -4.64 -13.90 -2.85
CA THR A 104 -3.53 -13.42 -2.02
C THR A 104 -2.36 -13.11 -2.95
N ASP A 105 -1.68 -11.98 -2.70
CA ASP A 105 -0.52 -11.61 -3.48
C ASP A 105 0.68 -12.50 -3.13
N GLN A 106 1.45 -12.85 -4.16
CA GLN A 106 2.74 -13.54 -4.05
C GLN A 106 2.74 -14.82 -3.17
N SER A 107 1.58 -15.45 -2.96
CA SER A 107 1.46 -16.68 -2.15
C SER A 107 2.16 -17.89 -2.78
N TYR A 108 2.58 -17.79 -4.04
CA TYR A 108 3.33 -18.83 -4.77
C TYR A 108 4.84 -18.80 -4.48
N TYR A 109 5.36 -17.80 -3.77
CA TYR A 109 6.76 -17.79 -3.33
C TYR A 109 6.96 -18.70 -2.11
N ALA A 110 8.17 -19.27 -1.98
CA ALA A 110 8.56 -20.07 -0.82
C ALA A 110 8.49 -19.28 0.49
N THR A 111 8.75 -17.98 0.42
CA THR A 111 8.54 -17.01 1.51
C THR A 111 7.53 -15.99 1.00
N PRO A 112 6.24 -16.13 1.32
CA PRO A 112 5.22 -15.16 0.93
C PRO A 112 5.47 -13.81 1.57
N VAL A 113 5.01 -12.73 0.91
CA VAL A 113 5.05 -11.39 1.49
C VAL A 113 4.17 -11.31 2.74
N THR A 114 4.61 -10.54 3.73
CA THR A 114 3.88 -10.34 4.98
C THR A 114 2.62 -9.49 4.79
N GLY A 115 2.63 -8.59 3.79
CA GLY A 115 1.52 -7.71 3.47
C GLY A 115 1.80 -6.84 2.27
N CYS A 116 0.78 -6.11 1.82
CA CYS A 116 0.87 -5.18 0.72
C CYS A 116 0.40 -3.80 1.16
N PHE A 117 0.97 -2.76 0.55
CA PHE A 117 0.48 -1.39 0.66
C PHE A 117 -0.32 -1.05 -0.60
N LEU A 118 -1.52 -0.52 -0.40
CA LEU A 118 -2.32 0.03 -1.48
C LEU A 118 -2.51 1.53 -1.23
N TYR A 119 -1.93 2.35 -2.09
CA TYR A 119 -2.03 3.80 -2.00
C TYR A 119 -2.93 4.35 -3.09
N GLY A 120 -4.05 4.95 -2.69
CA GLY A 120 -5.01 5.56 -3.62
C GLY A 120 -4.57 6.96 -4.01
N VAL A 121 -4.10 7.12 -5.25
CA VAL A 121 -3.72 8.42 -5.83
C VAL A 121 -4.93 9.11 -6.44
N GLU A 122 -5.70 8.39 -7.25
CA GLU A 122 -6.93 8.85 -7.86
C GLU A 122 -7.98 7.75 -7.74
N LEU A 123 -9.12 8.11 -7.18
CA LEU A 123 -10.20 7.17 -6.92
C LEU A 123 -11.48 7.65 -7.62
N PRO A 124 -12.35 6.74 -8.09
CA PRO A 124 -13.64 7.13 -8.63
C PRO A 124 -14.50 7.79 -7.54
N SER A 125 -15.35 8.72 -7.94
CA SER A 125 -16.30 9.38 -7.02
C SER A 125 -17.42 8.46 -6.57
N GLU A 126 -17.69 7.41 -7.34
CA GLU A 126 -18.70 6.38 -7.06
C GLU A 126 -18.09 5.01 -7.38
N GLY A 127 -18.36 4.00 -6.54
CA GLY A 127 -17.87 2.65 -6.68
C GLY A 127 -18.97 1.62 -6.49
#